data_ff7f8fa5965ad51774bcb2b313112f48
#
_entry.id   ff7f8fa5965ad51774bcb2b313112f48
#
_cell.length_a   1.000
_cell.length_b   1.000
_cell.length_c   1.000
_cell.angle_alpha   90.00
_cell.angle_beta   90.00
_cell.angle_gamma   90.00
#
_symmetry.space_group_name_H-M   'P 1'
#
loop_
_entity.id
_entity.type
_entity.pdbx_description
1 polymer ?
#
loop_
_entity_poly.entity_id
_entity_poly.type
_entity_poly.pdbx_seq_one_letter_code
_entity_poly.pdbx_strand_id
1 'polypeptide(L)'
;MTDSLDRRLVATLYADGRADVRSLAAETDTAATTVQDRLRALEDDGIITGYAARLGYDRLGYETAIFQLAVDHENIDAVTARLREKPAFVTVYETSGHHTVVAVGKFGDENAIGSCLQELHADAAVRAVDVVRVDVVSEADCPIAPE
;
A
#
# COMPACT_ATOMS: atom_id res chain seq x y z
N MET A 1 1.04 5.27 21.22
CA MET A 1 -0.23 4.58 20.95
C MET A 1 -1.33 5.60 20.70
N THR A 2 -2.15 5.36 19.72
CA THR A 2 -3.17 6.28 19.24
C THR A 2 -4.35 6.30 20.21
N ASP A 3 -4.80 7.48 20.66
CA ASP A 3 -5.95 7.60 21.53
C ASP A 3 -7.30 7.42 20.80
N SER A 4 -8.40 7.46 21.52
CA SER A 4 -9.75 7.24 20.96
C SER A 4 -10.13 8.31 19.93
N LEU A 5 -9.76 9.57 20.13
CA LEU A 5 -10.01 10.64 19.17
C LEU A 5 -9.23 10.41 17.88
N ASP A 6 -7.94 10.06 18.00
CA ASP A 6 -7.09 9.78 16.84
C ASP A 6 -7.66 8.64 15.99
N ARG A 7 -8.12 7.56 16.64
CA ARG A 7 -8.74 6.42 15.94
C ARG A 7 -10.00 6.84 15.18
N ARG A 8 -10.82 7.67 15.79
CA ARG A 8 -12.03 8.20 15.12
C ARG A 8 -11.68 9.10 13.95
N LEU A 9 -10.69 9.98 14.08
CA LEU A 9 -10.21 10.84 13.00
C LEU A 9 -9.68 10.02 11.83
N VAL A 10 -8.84 9.04 12.10
CA VAL A 10 -8.27 8.15 11.07
C VAL A 10 -9.39 7.38 10.36
N ALA A 11 -10.32 6.79 11.10
CA ALA A 11 -11.42 6.02 10.52
C ALA A 11 -12.33 6.90 9.64
N THR A 12 -12.65 8.10 10.10
CA THR A 12 -13.47 9.04 9.33
C THR A 12 -12.78 9.49 8.05
N LEU A 13 -11.48 9.84 8.13
CA LEU A 13 -10.70 10.22 6.96
C LEU A 13 -10.53 9.07 5.97
N TYR A 14 -10.38 7.85 6.47
CA TYR A 14 -10.26 6.69 5.60
C TYR A 14 -11.56 6.43 4.84
N ALA A 15 -12.70 6.63 5.50
CA ALA A 15 -14.02 6.51 4.86
C ALA A 15 -14.29 7.64 3.87
N ASP A 16 -13.85 8.84 4.17
CA ASP A 16 -14.00 10.04 3.32
C ASP A 16 -12.71 10.87 3.35
N GLY A 17 -11.83 10.63 2.39
CA GLY A 17 -10.57 11.34 2.25
C GLY A 17 -10.69 12.82 1.89
N ARG A 18 -11.90 13.29 1.54
CA ARG A 18 -12.19 14.71 1.29
C ARG A 18 -12.72 15.44 2.52
N ALA A 19 -12.93 14.75 3.63
CA ALA A 19 -13.38 15.39 4.85
C ALA A 19 -12.39 16.48 5.29
N ASP A 20 -12.89 17.67 5.51
CA ASP A 20 -12.08 18.80 6.00
C ASP A 20 -12.09 18.85 7.53
N VAL A 21 -11.31 19.75 8.10
CA VAL A 21 -11.19 19.91 9.56
C VAL A 21 -12.54 20.21 10.21
N ARG A 22 -13.40 20.99 9.55
CA ARG A 22 -14.74 21.33 10.08
C ARG A 22 -15.65 20.12 10.13
N SER A 23 -15.65 19.30 9.06
CA SER A 23 -16.42 18.06 9.03
C SER A 23 -15.94 17.08 10.09
N LEU A 24 -14.63 16.93 10.23
CA LEU A 24 -14.05 16.05 11.24
C LEU A 24 -14.37 16.51 12.67
N ALA A 25 -14.34 17.82 12.90
CA ALA A 25 -14.70 18.40 14.19
C ALA A 25 -16.16 18.09 14.55
N ALA A 26 -17.07 18.24 13.58
CA ALA A 26 -18.49 17.92 13.76
C ALA A 26 -18.71 16.42 14.03
N GLU A 27 -18.09 15.56 13.23
CA GLU A 27 -18.20 14.09 13.36
C GLU A 27 -17.65 13.58 14.71
N THR A 28 -16.64 14.21 15.25
CA THR A 28 -15.99 13.77 16.50
C THR A 28 -16.43 14.57 17.72
N ASP A 29 -17.33 15.54 17.56
CA ASP A 29 -17.76 16.47 18.61
C ASP A 29 -16.55 17.11 19.32
N THR A 30 -15.63 17.63 18.52
CA THR A 30 -14.35 18.17 18.99
C THR A 30 -14.11 19.53 18.34
N ALA A 31 -13.41 20.42 19.02
CA ALA A 31 -13.05 21.72 18.46
C ALA A 31 -12.15 21.58 17.22
N ALA A 32 -12.37 22.41 16.22
CA ALA A 32 -11.60 22.39 14.96
C ALA A 32 -10.10 22.56 15.20
N THR A 33 -9.69 23.39 16.13
CA THR A 33 -8.27 23.59 16.49
C THR A 33 -7.65 22.32 17.05
N THR A 34 -8.37 21.59 17.88
CA THR A 34 -7.93 20.31 18.44
C THR A 34 -7.78 19.27 17.33
N VAL A 35 -8.75 19.18 16.41
CA VAL A 35 -8.68 18.28 15.26
C VAL A 35 -7.45 18.59 14.40
N GLN A 36 -7.21 19.87 14.10
CA GLN A 36 -6.06 20.28 13.30
C GLN A 36 -4.73 19.91 13.97
N ASP A 37 -4.61 20.13 15.27
CA ASP A 37 -3.41 19.77 16.03
C ASP A 37 -3.19 18.25 16.05
N ARG A 38 -4.28 17.48 16.23
CA ARG A 38 -4.20 16.00 16.22
C ARG A 38 -3.82 15.45 14.85
N LEU A 39 -4.39 15.98 13.77
CA LEU A 39 -4.02 15.59 12.41
C LEU A 39 -2.53 15.85 12.12
N ARG A 40 -2.06 17.03 12.52
CA ARG A 40 -0.65 17.37 12.35
C ARG A 40 0.27 16.42 13.12
N ALA A 41 -0.10 16.07 14.34
CA ALA A 41 0.64 15.09 15.14
C ALA A 41 0.64 13.70 14.50
N LEU A 42 -0.51 13.25 13.96
CA LEU A 42 -0.61 11.97 13.27
C LEU A 42 0.25 11.91 12.01
N GLU A 43 0.34 13.02 11.27
CA GLU A 43 1.22 13.15 10.12
C GLU A 43 2.70 13.17 10.53
N ASP A 44 3.06 13.97 11.53
CA ASP A 44 4.44 14.08 12.01
C ASP A 44 4.96 12.75 12.60
N ASP A 45 4.08 12.00 13.26
CA ASP A 45 4.41 10.68 13.83
C ASP A 45 4.41 9.56 12.78
N GLY A 46 4.06 9.87 11.54
CA GLY A 46 4.01 8.89 10.46
C GLY A 46 2.86 7.89 10.55
N ILE A 47 1.84 8.16 11.37
CA ILE A 47 0.62 7.34 11.44
C ILE A 47 -0.21 7.59 10.19
N ILE A 48 -0.38 8.85 9.80
CA ILE A 48 -0.89 9.23 8.48
C ILE A 48 0.32 9.47 7.59
N THR A 49 0.51 8.59 6.60
CA THR A 49 1.66 8.65 5.71
C THR A 49 1.41 9.50 4.46
N GLY A 50 0.16 9.83 4.19
CA GLY A 50 -0.22 10.64 3.05
C GLY A 50 -1.70 10.54 2.75
N TYR A 51 -2.13 11.23 1.72
CA TYR A 51 -3.50 11.25 1.23
C TYR A 51 -3.49 10.90 -0.24
N ALA A 52 -4.34 9.96 -0.64
CA ALA A 52 -4.39 9.51 -2.02
C ALA A 52 -5.81 9.09 -2.40
N ALA A 53 -6.11 9.19 -3.68
CA ALA A 53 -7.32 8.60 -4.22
C ALA A 53 -7.19 7.08 -4.27
N ARG A 54 -8.23 6.36 -3.87
CA ARG A 54 -8.33 4.92 -4.13
C ARG A 54 -8.82 4.71 -5.56
N LEU A 55 -8.16 3.83 -6.29
CA LEU A 55 -8.43 3.63 -7.70
C LEU A 55 -9.07 2.27 -7.96
N GLY A 56 -10.08 2.26 -8.83
CA GLY A 56 -10.59 1.02 -9.40
C GLY A 56 -9.70 0.59 -10.57
N TYR A 57 -8.63 -0.12 -10.30
CA TYR A 57 -7.63 -0.50 -11.31
C TYR A 57 -8.23 -1.35 -12.43
N ASP A 58 -9.18 -2.23 -12.13
CA ASP A 58 -9.91 -3.02 -13.10
C ASP A 58 -10.67 -2.15 -14.11
N ARG A 59 -11.27 -1.06 -13.63
CA ARG A 59 -11.97 -0.10 -14.49
C ARG A 59 -11.04 0.74 -15.34
N LEU A 60 -9.78 0.85 -14.94
CA LEU A 60 -8.73 1.49 -15.74
C LEU A 60 -8.07 0.50 -16.72
N GLY A 61 -8.51 -0.75 -16.75
CA GLY A 61 -7.97 -1.79 -17.62
C GLY A 61 -6.70 -2.45 -17.11
N TYR A 62 -6.39 -2.31 -15.82
CA TYR A 62 -5.23 -2.94 -15.21
C TYR A 62 -5.55 -4.32 -14.65
N GLU A 63 -4.60 -5.22 -14.79
CA GLU A 63 -4.63 -6.54 -14.17
C GLU A 63 -3.71 -6.55 -12.95
N THR A 64 -4.09 -7.30 -11.93
CA THR A 64 -3.29 -7.46 -10.73
C THR A 64 -2.54 -8.77 -10.75
N ALA A 65 -1.24 -8.73 -10.47
CA ALA A 65 -0.40 -9.91 -10.35
C ALA A 65 0.45 -9.80 -9.09
N ILE A 66 0.66 -10.93 -8.43
CA ILE A 66 1.53 -11.06 -7.28
C ILE A 66 2.78 -11.81 -7.70
N PHE A 67 3.93 -11.17 -7.48
CA PHE A 67 5.24 -11.74 -7.72
C PHE A 67 5.83 -12.20 -6.39
N GLN A 68 6.22 -13.47 -6.34
CA GLN A 68 6.83 -14.07 -5.15
C GLN A 68 8.26 -14.43 -5.50
N LEU A 69 9.22 -13.80 -4.83
CA LEU A 69 10.64 -13.93 -5.14
C LEU A 69 11.38 -14.64 -4.01
N ALA A 70 12.25 -15.56 -4.38
CA ALA A 70 13.25 -16.09 -3.47
C ALA A 70 14.56 -15.34 -3.71
N VAL A 71 15.01 -14.61 -2.70
CA VAL A 71 16.20 -13.77 -2.75
C VAL A 71 17.07 -14.09 -1.53
N ASP A 72 18.36 -14.23 -1.72
CA ASP A 72 19.29 -14.41 -0.60
C ASP A 72 19.26 -13.18 0.30
N HIS A 73 19.37 -13.41 1.60
CA HIS A 73 19.26 -12.36 2.61
C HIS A 73 20.15 -11.14 2.32
N GLU A 74 21.37 -11.38 1.87
CA GLU A 74 22.33 -10.32 1.54
C GLU A 74 21.90 -9.44 0.35
N ASN A 75 20.98 -9.92 -0.49
CA ASN A 75 20.51 -9.21 -1.70
C ASN A 75 19.13 -8.59 -1.55
N ILE A 76 18.43 -8.79 -0.44
CA ILE A 76 17.05 -8.36 -0.26
C ILE A 76 16.92 -6.84 -0.42
N ASP A 77 17.79 -6.06 0.20
CA ASP A 77 17.74 -4.60 0.13
C ASP A 77 17.90 -4.09 -1.31
N ALA A 78 18.84 -4.67 -2.04
CA ALA A 78 19.09 -4.28 -3.43
C ALA A 78 17.91 -4.66 -4.34
N VAL A 79 17.33 -5.84 -4.16
CA VAL A 79 16.20 -6.31 -4.97
C VAL A 79 14.95 -5.49 -4.67
N THR A 80 14.63 -5.26 -3.40
CA THR A 80 13.46 -4.46 -3.02
C THR A 80 13.58 -3.02 -3.49
N ALA A 81 14.79 -2.43 -3.47
CA ALA A 81 15.03 -1.10 -4.02
C ALA A 81 14.74 -1.05 -5.53
N ARG A 82 15.17 -2.05 -6.29
CA ARG A 82 14.87 -2.13 -7.73
C ARG A 82 13.39 -2.32 -8.01
N LEU A 83 12.69 -3.12 -7.22
CA LEU A 83 11.24 -3.31 -7.37
C LEU A 83 10.48 -2.02 -7.11
N ARG A 84 10.89 -1.25 -6.11
CA ARG A 84 10.26 0.03 -5.78
C ARG A 84 10.41 1.08 -6.87
N GLU A 85 11.43 0.98 -7.70
CA GLU A 85 11.64 1.88 -8.85
C GLU A 85 10.69 1.57 -10.02
N LYS A 86 10.08 0.39 -10.05
CA LYS A 86 9.12 0.00 -11.10
C LYS A 86 7.72 0.50 -10.75
N PRO A 87 7.13 1.40 -11.56
CA PRO A 87 5.81 1.98 -11.25
C PRO A 87 4.69 0.93 -11.15
N ALA A 88 4.84 -0.20 -11.82
CA ALA A 88 3.85 -1.27 -11.78
C ALA A 88 3.68 -1.87 -10.39
N PHE A 89 4.74 -1.92 -9.58
CA PHE A 89 4.66 -2.47 -8.24
C PHE A 89 4.14 -1.43 -7.25
N VAL A 90 2.91 -1.62 -6.81
CA VAL A 90 2.22 -0.71 -5.87
C VAL A 90 2.49 -1.08 -4.41
N THR A 91 2.91 -2.31 -4.14
CA THR A 91 3.25 -2.81 -2.80
C THR A 91 4.39 -3.79 -2.88
N VAL A 92 5.37 -3.65 -1.99
CA VAL A 92 6.51 -4.56 -1.88
C VAL A 92 6.66 -4.95 -0.42
N TYR A 93 6.69 -6.25 -0.14
CA TYR A 93 6.87 -6.81 1.19
C TYR A 93 8.15 -7.65 1.27
N GLU A 94 8.82 -7.60 2.40
CA GLU A 94 9.73 -8.65 2.83
C GLU A 94 8.93 -9.65 3.67
N THR A 95 9.18 -10.94 3.49
CA THR A 95 8.47 -11.99 4.18
C THR A 95 9.42 -12.91 4.93
N SER A 96 8.89 -13.65 5.89
CA SER A 96 9.64 -14.66 6.64
C SER A 96 9.57 -16.06 6.03
N GLY A 97 8.88 -16.22 4.88
CA GLY A 97 8.71 -17.52 4.22
C GLY A 97 9.81 -17.87 3.23
N HIS A 98 9.56 -18.92 2.44
CA HIS A 98 10.49 -19.33 1.37
C HIS A 98 10.65 -18.28 0.28
N HIS A 99 9.57 -17.59 -0.06
CA HIS A 99 9.61 -16.43 -0.91
C HIS A 99 9.85 -15.21 -0.03
N THR A 100 11.07 -14.74 -0.01
CA THR A 100 11.53 -13.68 0.90
C THR A 100 11.05 -12.29 0.51
N VAL A 101 10.57 -12.11 -0.73
CA VAL A 101 10.00 -10.86 -1.22
C VAL A 101 8.70 -11.15 -1.95
N VAL A 102 7.68 -10.36 -1.65
CA VAL A 102 6.38 -10.41 -2.33
C VAL A 102 6.05 -9.02 -2.82
N ALA A 103 5.75 -8.90 -4.11
CA ALA A 103 5.39 -7.63 -4.73
C ALA A 103 4.03 -7.74 -5.42
N VAL A 104 3.16 -6.78 -5.15
CA VAL A 104 1.86 -6.66 -5.80
C VAL A 104 1.96 -5.63 -6.91
N GLY A 105 1.65 -6.03 -8.13
CA GLY A 105 1.74 -5.17 -9.30
C GLY A 105 0.40 -4.97 -10.01
N LYS A 106 0.28 -3.81 -10.63
CA LYS A 106 -0.83 -3.42 -11.52
C LYS A 106 -0.26 -3.26 -12.93
N PHE A 107 -0.73 -4.06 -13.85
CA PHE A 107 -0.18 -4.15 -15.21
C PHE A 107 -1.25 -3.87 -16.25
N GLY A 108 -0.87 -3.16 -17.30
CA GLY A 108 -1.81 -2.79 -18.37
C GLY A 108 -2.23 -3.97 -19.26
N ASP A 109 -1.40 -5.02 -19.35
CA ASP A 109 -1.69 -6.22 -20.12
C ASP A 109 -0.79 -7.39 -19.72
N GLU A 110 -1.05 -8.57 -20.32
CA GLU A 110 -0.24 -9.78 -20.10
C GLU A 110 1.22 -9.62 -20.54
N ASN A 111 1.46 -8.86 -21.59
CA ASN A 111 2.82 -8.66 -22.10
C ASN A 111 3.67 -7.91 -21.08
N ALA A 112 3.09 -6.94 -20.40
CA ALA A 112 3.77 -6.20 -19.32
C ALA A 112 4.15 -7.13 -18.15
N ILE A 113 3.27 -8.05 -17.78
CA ILE A 113 3.54 -9.07 -16.76
C ILE A 113 4.69 -9.97 -17.20
N GLY A 114 4.62 -10.48 -18.45
CA GLY A 114 5.66 -11.35 -19.00
C GLY A 114 7.01 -10.67 -19.09
N SER A 115 7.07 -9.43 -19.53
CA SER A 115 8.31 -8.65 -19.59
C SER A 115 8.93 -8.44 -18.23
N CYS A 116 8.12 -8.12 -17.23
CA CYS A 116 8.57 -7.98 -15.84
C CYS A 116 9.13 -9.30 -15.30
N LEU A 117 8.44 -10.40 -15.56
CA LEU A 117 8.89 -11.73 -15.15
C LEU A 117 10.26 -12.08 -15.78
N GLN A 118 10.45 -11.78 -17.07
CA GLN A 118 11.72 -12.01 -17.75
C GLN A 118 12.85 -11.19 -17.14
N GLU A 119 12.61 -9.92 -16.83
CA GLU A 119 13.60 -9.07 -16.17
C GLU A 119 14.03 -9.64 -14.82
N LEU A 120 13.08 -10.14 -14.03
CA LEU A 120 13.37 -10.73 -12.73
C LEU A 120 14.09 -12.06 -12.85
N HIS A 121 13.76 -12.88 -13.84
CA HIS A 121 14.50 -14.13 -14.12
C HIS A 121 15.95 -13.86 -14.54
N ALA A 122 16.19 -12.75 -15.23
CA ALA A 122 17.52 -12.36 -15.65
C ALA A 122 18.37 -11.75 -14.53
N ASP A 123 17.75 -11.37 -13.41
CA ASP A 123 18.45 -10.80 -12.27
C ASP A 123 19.16 -11.90 -11.47
N ALA A 124 20.50 -11.85 -11.43
CA ALA A 124 21.30 -12.85 -10.74
C ALA A 124 21.02 -12.90 -9.22
N ALA A 125 20.52 -11.82 -8.63
CA ALA A 125 20.18 -11.76 -7.21
C ALA A 125 18.84 -12.44 -6.89
N VAL A 126 18.03 -12.76 -7.91
CA VAL A 126 16.75 -13.45 -7.77
C VAL A 126 16.92 -14.92 -8.09
N ARG A 127 16.78 -15.79 -7.08
CA ARG A 127 16.96 -17.24 -7.25
C ARG A 127 15.78 -17.92 -7.90
N ALA A 128 14.59 -17.46 -7.57
CA ALA A 128 13.34 -17.97 -8.14
C ALA A 128 12.29 -16.88 -8.11
N VAL A 129 11.39 -16.90 -9.07
CA VAL A 129 10.24 -16.00 -9.12
C VAL A 129 9.01 -16.77 -9.59
N ASP A 130 7.91 -16.63 -8.84
CA ASP A 130 6.60 -17.12 -9.21
C ASP A 130 5.66 -15.95 -9.40
N VAL A 131 4.77 -16.02 -10.37
CA VAL A 131 3.74 -15.02 -10.63
C VAL A 131 2.36 -15.65 -10.50
N VAL A 132 1.52 -15.00 -9.71
CA VAL A 132 0.11 -15.40 -9.56
C VAL A 132 -0.76 -14.23 -10.02
N ARG A 133 -1.65 -14.49 -10.97
CA ARG A 133 -2.69 -13.52 -11.33
C ARG A 133 -3.80 -13.60 -10.31
N VAL A 134 -4.33 -12.48 -9.92
CA VAL A 134 -5.37 -12.41 -8.90
C VAL A 134 -6.54 -11.55 -9.38
N ASP A 135 -7.73 -11.99 -9.02
CA ASP A 135 -8.92 -11.17 -9.10
C ASP A 135 -9.09 -10.49 -7.74
N VAL A 136 -9.09 -9.16 -7.73
CA VAL A 136 -9.22 -8.41 -6.50
C VAL A 136 -10.65 -8.45 -6.01
N VAL A 137 -10.87 -9.02 -4.83
CA VAL A 137 -12.18 -9.05 -4.17
C VAL A 137 -12.38 -7.80 -3.31
N SER A 138 -11.38 -7.45 -2.53
CA SER A 138 -11.34 -6.17 -1.81
C SER A 138 -9.89 -5.74 -1.60
N GLU A 139 -9.66 -4.46 -1.59
CA GLU A 139 -8.33 -3.85 -1.40
C GLU A 139 -8.47 -2.58 -0.57
N ALA A 140 -7.44 -2.30 0.21
CA ALA A 140 -7.32 -1.06 0.96
C ALA A 140 -8.45 -0.81 1.97
N ASP A 141 -8.97 -1.86 2.58
CA ASP A 141 -9.91 -1.72 3.69
C ASP A 141 -9.18 -1.33 4.98
N CYS A 142 -9.81 -0.48 5.77
CA CYS A 142 -9.24 -0.01 7.03
C CYS A 142 -9.64 -0.93 8.19
N PRO A 143 -8.67 -1.54 8.91
CA PRO A 143 -9.00 -2.36 10.06
C PRO A 143 -9.31 -1.56 11.33
N ILE A 144 -9.09 -0.23 11.29
CA ILE A 144 -9.29 0.62 12.47
C ILE A 144 -10.77 0.99 12.55
N ALA A 145 -11.43 0.51 13.59
CA ALA A 145 -12.81 0.88 13.87
C ALA A 145 -12.86 2.11 14.77
N PRO A 146 -13.79 3.03 14.54
CA PRO A 146 -14.07 4.09 15.49
C PRO A 146 -14.66 3.48 16.77
N GLU A 147 -14.14 3.89 17.91
CA GLU A 147 -14.67 3.49 19.21
C GLU A 147 -15.74 4.47 19.70
#